data_13ae098fe4d0362c5523dea1f594627c
#
_entry.id   13ae098fe4d0362c5523dea1f594627c
#
_cell.length_a   1.000
_cell.length_b   1.000
_cell.length_c   1.000
_cell.angle_alpha   90.00
_cell.angle_beta   90.00
_cell.angle_gamma   90.00
#
_symmetry.space_group_name_H-M   'P 1'
#
loop_
_entity.id
_entity.type
_entity.pdbx_description
1 polymer ?
#
loop_
_entity_poly.entity_id
_entity_poly.type
_entity_poly.pdbx_seq_one_letter_code
_entity_poly.pdbx_strand_id
1 'polypeptide(L)'
;MKGFFNTEATPAEQWSYTNAPDAEDRAIQAVYDANRWGVGDQTVDSKWGGSQSISALAGKMGDEARNNMYDKYYKEIGCAGNVWSNGNGNPEVGKHYLMNWYTSWGGALDGSWAWQIGASHCHEFYQNPLVAYALVNDSQLNAGMKATGATDDYKASLERQMELYLWLLSSDGPIAGGCTNSWGGQYQAYPAGQSTFHDMAYLEHPVYADPGSNHWIGNQVWAVQRLAELYYVVKENGDGGVQVGGMSMTAALEKILDRWVGWFMDTLFWVRLMLPRLLMLTMSRMTLP
;
A
#
# COMPACT_ATOMS: atom_id res chain seq x y z
N MET A 1 23.60 13.22 -11.61
CA MET A 1 22.29 13.51 -11.01
C MET A 1 22.43 13.28 -9.51
N LYS A 2 22.14 14.26 -8.65
CA LYS A 2 22.15 14.01 -7.19
C LYS A 2 21.02 13.05 -6.88
N GLY A 3 21.32 11.89 -6.33
CA GLY A 3 20.30 10.99 -5.78
C GLY A 3 19.55 11.67 -4.63
N PHE A 4 18.29 11.35 -4.45
CA PHE A 4 17.44 11.93 -3.39
C PHE A 4 18.04 11.80 -1.98
N PHE A 5 18.84 10.76 -1.77
CA PHE A 5 19.51 10.47 -0.50
C PHE A 5 21.01 10.79 -0.48
N ASN A 6 21.55 11.37 -1.55
CA ASN A 6 22.97 11.69 -1.60
C ASN A 6 23.21 13.12 -1.13
N THR A 7 23.78 13.26 0.07
CA THR A 7 24.13 14.54 0.70
C THR A 7 25.55 15.00 0.38
N GLU A 8 26.33 14.22 -0.37
CA GLU A 8 27.70 14.57 -0.74
C GLU A 8 27.73 15.77 -1.69
N ALA A 9 28.72 16.62 -1.53
CA ALA A 9 28.90 17.81 -2.35
C ALA A 9 29.17 17.47 -3.83
N THR A 10 29.86 16.37 -4.08
CA THR A 10 30.17 15.81 -5.40
C THR A 10 29.86 14.31 -5.41
N PRO A 11 28.58 13.93 -5.58
CA PRO A 11 28.23 12.52 -5.62
C PRO A 11 28.83 11.84 -6.85
N ALA A 12 29.22 10.58 -6.70
CA ALA A 12 29.66 9.73 -7.81
C ALA A 12 28.56 9.69 -8.90
N GLU A 13 28.98 9.63 -10.15
CA GLU A 13 28.05 9.38 -11.25
C GLU A 13 27.43 7.98 -11.08
N GLN A 14 26.10 7.92 -11.11
CA GLN A 14 25.36 6.69 -10.93
C GLN A 14 24.04 6.70 -11.69
N TRP A 15 23.55 5.54 -12.02
CA TRP A 15 22.16 5.34 -12.38
C TRP A 15 21.33 5.13 -11.09
N SER A 16 20.09 5.54 -11.10
CA SER A 16 19.17 5.25 -9.99
C SER A 16 17.71 5.24 -10.46
N TYR A 17 16.93 4.41 -9.80
CA TYR A 17 15.48 4.29 -10.00
C TYR A 17 14.80 4.27 -8.65
N THR A 18 13.54 4.71 -8.66
CA THR A 18 12.63 4.61 -7.53
C THR A 18 11.28 4.19 -8.05
N ASN A 19 10.63 3.25 -7.40
CA ASN A 19 9.25 2.89 -7.64
C ASN A 19 8.41 3.15 -6.39
N ALA A 20 7.10 3.23 -6.59
CA ALA A 20 6.11 3.21 -5.54
C ALA A 20 5.11 2.11 -5.87
N PRO A 21 4.78 1.21 -4.94
CA PRO A 21 4.01 0.00 -5.21
C PRO A 21 2.59 0.29 -5.74
N ASP A 22 2.04 1.44 -5.42
CA ASP A 22 0.72 1.83 -5.90
C ASP A 22 0.65 1.94 -7.43
N ALA A 23 1.73 2.30 -8.11
CA ALA A 23 1.78 2.37 -9.56
C ALA A 23 1.79 0.98 -10.20
N GLU A 24 2.65 0.08 -9.74
CA GLU A 24 2.69 -1.31 -10.20
C GLU A 24 1.39 -2.04 -9.88
N ASP A 25 0.90 -1.91 -8.67
CA ASP A 25 -0.36 -2.53 -8.26
C ASP A 25 -1.54 -2.02 -9.10
N ARG A 26 -1.60 -0.73 -9.42
CA ARG A 26 -2.63 -0.19 -10.31
C ARG A 26 -2.55 -0.75 -11.72
N ALA A 27 -1.36 -0.97 -12.23
CA ALA A 27 -1.20 -1.59 -13.55
C ALA A 27 -1.67 -3.06 -13.54
N ILE A 28 -1.34 -3.82 -12.50
CA ILE A 28 -1.81 -5.20 -12.32
C ILE A 28 -3.34 -5.23 -12.18
N GLN A 29 -3.90 -4.34 -11.34
CA GLN A 29 -5.34 -4.19 -11.17
C GLN A 29 -6.04 -3.92 -12.50
N ALA A 30 -5.54 -3.01 -13.31
CA ALA A 30 -6.14 -2.68 -14.61
C ALA A 30 -6.19 -3.88 -15.56
N VAL A 31 -5.15 -4.73 -15.57
CA VAL A 31 -5.15 -5.96 -16.36
C VAL A 31 -6.18 -6.96 -15.84
N TYR A 32 -6.22 -7.15 -14.51
CA TYR A 32 -7.21 -8.02 -13.87
C TYR A 32 -8.63 -7.60 -14.18
N ASP A 33 -8.94 -6.31 -14.05
CA ASP A 33 -10.28 -5.77 -14.30
C ASP A 33 -10.66 -5.87 -15.77
N ALA A 34 -9.75 -5.57 -16.68
CA ALA A 34 -9.99 -5.73 -18.12
C ALA A 34 -10.37 -7.16 -18.48
N ASN A 35 -9.69 -8.16 -17.92
CA ASN A 35 -9.99 -9.56 -18.11
C ASN A 35 -11.37 -9.92 -17.54
N ARG A 36 -11.70 -9.49 -16.33
CA ARG A 36 -13.01 -9.70 -15.71
C ARG A 36 -14.16 -9.07 -16.51
N TRP A 37 -13.92 -7.93 -17.13
CA TRP A 37 -14.92 -7.24 -17.94
C TRP A 37 -14.99 -7.72 -19.39
N GLY A 38 -14.34 -8.84 -19.70
CA GLY A 38 -14.48 -9.56 -20.97
C GLY A 38 -13.60 -9.04 -22.09
N VAL A 39 -12.60 -8.22 -21.80
CA VAL A 39 -11.59 -7.86 -22.83
C VAL A 39 -10.75 -9.08 -23.21
N GLY A 40 -10.55 -9.98 -22.23
CA GLY A 40 -9.71 -11.16 -22.38
C GLY A 40 -8.22 -10.83 -22.40
N ASP A 41 -7.41 -11.86 -22.23
CA ASP A 41 -5.95 -11.70 -22.22
C ASP A 41 -5.45 -11.42 -23.65
N GLN A 42 -4.69 -10.36 -23.79
CA GLN A 42 -4.08 -9.94 -25.04
C GLN A 42 -2.59 -10.30 -25.06
N THR A 43 -2.03 -10.43 -26.25
CA THR A 43 -0.58 -10.61 -26.40
C THR A 43 0.08 -9.36 -26.97
N VAL A 44 1.29 -9.10 -26.53
CA VAL A 44 2.14 -8.02 -27.04
C VAL A 44 3.50 -8.56 -27.43
N ASP A 45 4.07 -8.01 -28.49
CA ASP A 45 5.44 -8.30 -28.88
C ASP A 45 6.39 -7.52 -27.99
N SER A 46 7.11 -8.26 -27.17
CA SER A 46 8.09 -7.70 -26.28
C SER A 46 9.40 -7.45 -27.03
N LYS A 47 9.95 -6.26 -26.91
CA LYS A 47 11.32 -5.96 -27.37
C LYS A 47 12.39 -6.87 -26.77
N TRP A 48 12.04 -7.58 -25.69
CA TRP A 48 12.97 -8.34 -24.86
C TRP A 48 12.73 -9.85 -24.85
N GLY A 49 11.73 -10.37 -25.58
CA GLY A 49 11.47 -11.80 -25.48
C GLY A 49 10.30 -12.37 -26.26
N GLY A 50 9.99 -11.81 -27.43
CA GLY A 50 8.90 -12.33 -28.30
C GLY A 50 7.51 -11.97 -27.80
N SER A 51 6.49 -12.66 -28.29
CA SER A 51 5.09 -12.41 -27.93
C SER A 51 4.79 -12.92 -26.52
N GLN A 52 4.25 -12.07 -25.68
CA GLN A 52 3.90 -12.39 -24.29
C GLN A 52 2.47 -11.94 -23.98
N SER A 53 1.78 -12.72 -23.16
CA SER A 53 0.47 -12.36 -22.63
C SER A 53 0.59 -11.16 -21.68
N ILE A 54 -0.35 -10.22 -21.75
CA ILE A 54 -0.40 -9.05 -20.85
C ILE A 54 -0.61 -9.52 -19.41
N SER A 55 -1.44 -10.54 -19.18
CA SER A 55 -1.63 -11.13 -17.85
C SER A 55 -0.35 -11.75 -17.30
N ALA A 56 0.44 -12.44 -18.14
CA ALA A 56 1.74 -12.96 -17.71
C ALA A 56 2.73 -11.85 -17.38
N LEU A 57 2.71 -10.74 -18.11
CA LEU A 57 3.53 -9.56 -17.80
C LEU A 57 3.09 -8.89 -16.51
N ALA A 58 1.79 -8.79 -16.25
CA ALA A 58 1.26 -8.28 -14.99
C ALA A 58 1.63 -9.19 -13.81
N GLY A 59 1.57 -10.52 -13.95
CA GLY A 59 2.07 -11.45 -12.95
C GLY A 59 3.58 -11.31 -12.68
N LYS A 60 4.38 -11.11 -13.74
CA LYS A 60 5.81 -10.81 -13.61
C LYS A 60 6.05 -9.47 -12.90
N MET A 61 5.21 -8.47 -13.13
CA MET A 61 5.24 -7.23 -12.35
C MET A 61 4.92 -7.48 -10.87
N GLY A 62 4.05 -8.45 -10.56
CA GLY A 62 3.82 -8.92 -9.20
C GLY A 62 5.09 -9.46 -8.53
N ASP A 63 5.94 -10.20 -9.24
CA ASP A 63 7.24 -10.61 -8.69
C ASP A 63 8.13 -9.41 -8.34
N GLU A 64 8.10 -8.36 -9.15
CA GLU A 64 8.86 -7.13 -8.89
C GLU A 64 8.28 -6.36 -7.70
N ALA A 65 6.95 -6.21 -7.65
CA ALA A 65 6.28 -5.50 -6.57
C ALA A 65 6.51 -6.15 -5.19
N ARG A 66 6.82 -7.46 -5.12
CA ARG A 66 7.22 -8.13 -3.86
C ARG A 66 8.42 -7.49 -3.18
N ASN A 67 9.27 -6.79 -3.92
CA ASN A 67 10.40 -6.07 -3.34
C ASN A 67 9.95 -4.98 -2.34
N ASN A 68 8.72 -4.49 -2.46
CA ASN A 68 8.14 -3.54 -1.51
C ASN A 68 7.74 -4.19 -0.17
N MET A 69 7.71 -5.53 -0.09
CA MET A 69 7.48 -6.27 1.16
C MET A 69 8.78 -6.58 1.91
N TYR A 70 9.96 -6.32 1.33
CA TYR A 70 11.23 -6.48 2.03
C TYR A 70 11.38 -5.45 3.15
N ASP A 71 12.18 -5.79 4.14
CA ASP A 71 12.67 -4.79 5.08
C ASP A 71 13.46 -3.70 4.34
N LYS A 72 13.68 -2.59 5.02
CA LYS A 72 14.42 -1.45 4.45
C LYS A 72 15.77 -1.84 3.82
N TYR A 73 16.40 -2.89 4.31
CA TYR A 73 17.74 -3.32 3.89
C TYR A 73 17.73 -4.59 3.03
N TYR A 74 16.56 -5.03 2.58
CA TYR A 74 16.39 -6.18 1.69
C TYR A 74 16.95 -7.50 2.23
N LYS A 75 16.77 -7.73 3.52
CA LYS A 75 17.21 -8.97 4.14
C LYS A 75 16.17 -10.07 4.02
N GLU A 76 14.92 -9.75 4.24
CA GLU A 76 13.85 -10.73 4.29
C GLU A 76 12.50 -10.12 3.88
N ILE A 77 11.71 -10.86 3.08
CA ILE A 77 10.33 -10.47 2.73
C ILE A 77 9.44 -10.54 3.97
N GLY A 78 8.60 -9.54 4.12
CA GLY A 78 7.63 -9.43 5.21
C GLY A 78 8.22 -8.98 6.54
N CYS A 79 9.53 -8.88 6.67
CA CYS A 79 10.17 -8.50 7.93
C CYS A 79 10.03 -7.00 8.21
N ALA A 80 9.48 -6.64 9.37
CA ALA A 80 9.54 -5.27 9.90
C ALA A 80 10.93 -4.93 10.45
N GLY A 81 11.76 -5.96 10.57
CA GLY A 81 13.01 -5.94 11.29
C GLY A 81 14.01 -4.95 10.75
N ASN A 82 14.10 -3.89 11.47
CA ASN A 82 15.30 -3.11 11.48
C ASN A 82 16.15 -3.56 12.66
N VAL A 83 17.35 -4.01 12.38
CA VAL A 83 18.40 -4.33 13.38
C VAL A 83 18.57 -3.19 14.40
N TRP A 84 18.08 -2.00 14.07
CA TRP A 84 18.23 -0.77 14.84
C TRP A 84 16.96 -0.37 15.61
N SER A 85 15.77 -0.87 15.23
CA SER A 85 14.49 -0.32 15.71
C SER A 85 14.20 -0.56 17.20
N ASN A 86 14.79 -1.56 17.81
CA ASN A 86 14.61 -1.84 19.24
C ASN A 86 15.90 -1.85 20.05
N GLY A 87 17.02 -1.48 19.48
CA GLY A 87 18.34 -1.52 20.10
C GLY A 87 18.87 -2.93 20.38
N ASN A 88 18.12 -3.98 20.09
CA ASN A 88 18.46 -5.36 20.45
C ASN A 88 18.93 -6.20 19.27
N GLY A 89 18.97 -5.63 18.07
CA GLY A 89 19.49 -6.34 16.89
C GLY A 89 18.70 -7.59 16.49
N ASN A 90 17.45 -7.74 16.93
CA ASN A 90 16.64 -8.90 16.61
C ASN A 90 15.89 -8.69 15.28
N PRO A 91 16.30 -9.35 14.17
CA PRO A 91 15.64 -9.25 12.89
C PRO A 91 14.31 -10.01 12.78
N GLU A 92 13.91 -10.75 13.82
CA GLU A 92 12.69 -11.57 13.82
C GLU A 92 11.44 -10.82 14.30
N VAL A 93 11.52 -9.52 14.45
CA VAL A 93 10.40 -8.72 14.93
C VAL A 93 9.37 -8.57 13.82
N GLY A 94 8.25 -9.20 13.98
CA GLY A 94 7.01 -9.02 13.23
C GLY A 94 7.08 -9.14 11.71
N LYS A 95 6.61 -10.26 11.16
CA LYS A 95 6.41 -10.38 9.72
C LYS A 95 5.10 -9.72 9.32
N HIS A 96 5.17 -8.57 8.68
CA HIS A 96 3.99 -7.79 8.34
C HIS A 96 3.49 -7.96 6.91
N TYR A 97 4.34 -8.31 5.95
CA TYR A 97 4.00 -8.47 4.52
C TYR A 97 3.26 -7.27 3.88
N LEU A 98 3.39 -6.09 4.47
CA LEU A 98 2.79 -4.87 3.93
C LEU A 98 3.65 -4.30 2.81
N MET A 99 2.99 -3.64 1.85
CA MET A 99 3.67 -2.83 0.86
C MET A 99 4.23 -1.58 1.53
N ASN A 100 5.53 -1.38 1.45
CA ASN A 100 6.14 -0.16 1.95
C ASN A 100 5.95 1.00 0.95
N TRP A 101 6.27 2.21 1.36
CA TRP A 101 6.00 3.42 0.59
C TRP A 101 6.75 3.47 -0.75
N TYR A 102 8.02 3.05 -0.76
CA TYR A 102 8.83 3.04 -1.98
C TYR A 102 10.01 2.09 -1.84
N THR A 103 10.54 1.71 -3.00
CA THR A 103 11.81 1.02 -3.14
C THR A 103 12.70 1.82 -4.08
N SER A 104 13.97 1.99 -3.73
CA SER A 104 14.95 2.65 -4.56
C SER A 104 16.18 1.78 -4.74
N TRP A 105 16.76 1.81 -5.94
CA TRP A 105 17.98 1.10 -6.27
C TRP A 105 18.81 1.88 -7.27
N GLY A 106 20.11 1.62 -7.28
CA GLY A 106 21.05 2.29 -8.15
C GLY A 106 22.41 1.64 -8.13
N GLY A 107 23.33 2.22 -8.87
CA GLY A 107 24.70 1.72 -8.94
C GLY A 107 25.60 2.52 -9.85
N ALA A 108 26.88 2.11 -9.91
CA ALA A 108 27.85 2.68 -10.81
C ALA A 108 27.47 2.46 -12.28
N LEU A 109 27.80 3.42 -13.14
CA LEU A 109 27.56 3.31 -14.59
C LEU A 109 28.33 2.16 -15.22
N ASP A 110 29.46 1.77 -14.63
CA ASP A 110 30.30 0.64 -15.05
C ASP A 110 29.91 -0.70 -14.36
N GLY A 111 28.91 -0.69 -13.50
CA GLY A 111 28.46 -1.89 -12.79
C GLY A 111 29.33 -2.33 -11.61
N SER A 112 30.34 -1.55 -11.21
CA SER A 112 31.28 -1.92 -10.17
C SER A 112 30.68 -2.00 -8.76
N TRP A 113 29.57 -1.33 -8.51
CA TRP A 113 28.81 -1.39 -7.26
C TRP A 113 27.33 -1.10 -7.50
N ALA A 114 26.50 -1.60 -6.60
CA ALA A 114 25.06 -1.35 -6.60
C ALA A 114 24.55 -1.20 -5.17
N TRP A 115 23.39 -0.55 -5.03
CA TRP A 115 22.68 -0.38 -3.77
C TRP A 115 21.18 -0.53 -3.97
N GLN A 116 20.51 -0.88 -2.90
CA GLN A 116 19.07 -1.06 -2.86
C GLN A 116 18.56 -0.71 -1.46
N ILE A 117 17.43 -0.01 -1.37
CA ILE A 117 16.84 0.42 -0.10
C ILE A 117 15.33 0.54 -0.24
N GLY A 118 14.59 0.06 0.76
CA GLY A 118 13.16 0.27 0.91
C GLY A 118 12.82 1.35 1.93
N ALA A 119 11.58 1.80 1.92
CA ALA A 119 11.06 2.67 2.95
C ALA A 119 10.82 1.90 4.26
N SER A 120 10.75 2.65 5.35
CA SER A 120 10.42 2.12 6.68
C SER A 120 8.95 2.37 7.07
N HIS A 121 8.14 2.84 6.12
CA HIS A 121 6.76 3.23 6.34
C HIS A 121 5.83 2.39 5.48
N CYS A 122 4.71 1.99 6.05
CA CYS A 122 3.61 1.34 5.36
C CYS A 122 2.35 2.19 5.58
N HIS A 123 1.81 2.69 4.48
CA HIS A 123 0.67 3.61 4.47
C HIS A 123 -0.57 2.92 3.94
N GLU A 124 -1.76 3.30 4.39
CA GLU A 124 -3.00 2.65 3.98
C GLU A 124 -3.25 2.76 2.47
N PHE A 125 -2.91 3.87 1.85
CA PHE A 125 -3.21 4.06 0.42
C PHE A 125 -2.20 3.43 -0.53
N TYR A 126 -1.05 2.94 -0.03
CA TYR A 126 -0.14 2.12 -0.84
C TYR A 126 -0.50 0.63 -0.82
N GLN A 127 -1.33 0.20 0.12
CA GLN A 127 -1.82 -1.18 0.15
C GLN A 127 -2.84 -1.40 -0.96
N ASN A 128 -2.77 -2.55 -1.63
CA ASN A 128 -3.76 -2.96 -2.62
C ASN A 128 -4.16 -4.44 -2.43
N PRO A 129 -5.05 -4.72 -1.48
CA PRO A 129 -5.46 -6.10 -1.21
C PRO A 129 -6.21 -6.74 -2.39
N LEU A 130 -6.82 -5.96 -3.28
CA LEU A 130 -7.41 -6.48 -4.51
C LEU A 130 -6.35 -7.10 -5.43
N VAL A 131 -5.20 -6.45 -5.58
CA VAL A 131 -4.08 -6.99 -6.37
C VAL A 131 -3.48 -8.22 -5.73
N ALA A 132 -3.29 -8.20 -4.40
CA ALA A 132 -2.84 -9.39 -3.69
C ALA A 132 -3.80 -10.58 -3.90
N TYR A 133 -5.11 -10.34 -3.81
CA TYR A 133 -6.13 -11.34 -4.12
C TYR A 133 -6.03 -11.85 -5.56
N ALA A 134 -5.92 -10.95 -6.53
CA ALA A 134 -5.85 -11.29 -7.95
C ALA A 134 -4.62 -12.14 -8.27
N LEU A 135 -3.44 -11.77 -7.78
CA LEU A 135 -2.19 -12.52 -7.98
C LEU A 135 -2.23 -13.92 -7.38
N VAL A 136 -3.02 -14.11 -6.32
CA VAL A 136 -3.20 -15.44 -5.70
C VAL A 136 -4.22 -16.30 -6.47
N ASN A 137 -5.35 -15.71 -6.88
CA ASN A 137 -6.53 -16.47 -7.29
C ASN A 137 -6.80 -16.45 -8.82
N ASP A 138 -6.31 -15.45 -9.55
CA ASP A 138 -6.39 -15.44 -11.00
C ASP A 138 -5.29 -16.33 -11.60
N SER A 139 -5.70 -17.34 -12.36
CA SER A 139 -4.77 -18.35 -12.89
C SER A 139 -3.74 -17.80 -13.88
N GLN A 140 -4.10 -16.77 -14.64
CA GLN A 140 -3.22 -16.17 -15.65
C GLN A 140 -2.19 -15.24 -15.00
N LEU A 141 -2.61 -14.43 -14.04
CA LEU A 141 -1.72 -13.59 -13.25
C LEU A 141 -0.78 -14.44 -12.39
N ASN A 142 -1.33 -15.42 -11.70
CA ASN A 142 -0.54 -16.34 -10.85
C ASN A 142 0.53 -17.08 -11.67
N ALA A 143 0.17 -17.61 -12.83
CA ALA A 143 1.11 -18.29 -13.73
C ALA A 143 2.21 -17.35 -14.26
N GLY A 144 1.98 -16.05 -14.27
CA GLY A 144 2.96 -15.03 -14.64
C GLY A 144 4.07 -14.83 -13.61
N MET A 145 3.78 -15.02 -12.33
CA MET A 145 4.77 -14.99 -11.26
C MET A 145 5.71 -16.18 -11.37
N LYS A 146 7.02 -15.96 -11.27
CA LYS A 146 8.06 -16.98 -11.40
C LYS A 146 8.94 -17.12 -10.16
N ALA A 147 8.89 -16.14 -9.26
CA ALA A 147 9.68 -16.18 -8.04
C ALA A 147 9.15 -17.25 -7.07
N THR A 148 10.06 -18.01 -6.49
CA THR A 148 9.71 -19.04 -5.50
C THR A 148 9.03 -18.39 -4.29
N GLY A 149 7.90 -18.94 -3.86
CA GLY A 149 7.15 -18.44 -2.71
C GLY A 149 6.27 -17.22 -3.00
N ALA A 150 6.23 -16.68 -4.24
CA ALA A 150 5.47 -15.47 -4.55
C ALA A 150 3.99 -15.57 -4.18
N THR A 151 3.35 -16.69 -4.48
CA THR A 151 1.93 -16.93 -4.14
C THR A 151 1.70 -16.92 -2.63
N ASP A 152 2.59 -17.52 -1.85
CA ASP A 152 2.47 -17.56 -0.39
C ASP A 152 2.74 -16.20 0.23
N ASP A 153 3.68 -15.43 -0.31
CA ASP A 153 3.93 -14.05 0.11
C ASP A 153 2.71 -13.16 -0.14
N TYR A 154 2.04 -13.30 -1.30
CA TYR A 154 0.82 -12.55 -1.57
C TYR A 154 -0.40 -13.00 -0.76
N LYS A 155 -0.49 -14.28 -0.39
CA LYS A 155 -1.50 -14.74 0.59
C LYS A 155 -1.29 -14.08 1.95
N ALA A 156 -0.04 -14.08 2.44
CA ALA A 156 0.31 -13.42 3.68
C ALA A 156 0.10 -11.90 3.60
N SER A 157 0.44 -11.29 2.46
CA SER A 157 0.21 -9.87 2.21
C SER A 157 -1.27 -9.52 2.21
N LEU A 158 -2.12 -10.30 1.53
CA LEU A 158 -3.56 -10.09 1.51
C LEU A 158 -4.16 -10.08 2.93
N GLU A 159 -3.84 -11.09 3.74
CA GLU A 159 -4.26 -11.17 5.13
C GLU A 159 -3.79 -9.92 5.90
N ARG A 160 -2.52 -9.59 5.78
CA ARG A 160 -1.89 -8.52 6.56
C ARG A 160 -2.36 -7.12 6.17
N GLN A 161 -2.58 -6.87 4.90
CA GLN A 161 -3.15 -5.62 4.41
C GLN A 161 -4.59 -5.42 4.94
N MET A 162 -5.39 -6.47 4.96
CA MET A 162 -6.75 -6.40 5.50
C MET A 162 -6.76 -6.20 7.03
N GLU A 163 -5.86 -6.85 7.76
CA GLU A 163 -5.68 -6.61 9.19
C GLU A 163 -5.23 -5.17 9.47
N LEU A 164 -4.35 -4.60 8.63
CA LEU A 164 -3.94 -3.20 8.73
C LEU A 164 -5.14 -2.26 8.61
N TYR A 165 -6.00 -2.47 7.62
CA TYR A 165 -7.21 -1.64 7.46
C TYR A 165 -8.15 -1.74 8.66
N LEU A 166 -8.34 -2.93 9.23
CA LEU A 166 -9.11 -3.12 10.46
C LEU A 166 -8.49 -2.39 11.64
N TRP A 167 -7.17 -2.42 11.75
CA TRP A 167 -6.44 -1.76 12.82
C TRP A 167 -6.44 -0.23 12.69
N LEU A 168 -6.39 0.29 11.46
CA LEU A 168 -6.45 1.73 11.17
C LEU A 168 -7.86 2.32 11.21
N LEU A 169 -8.91 1.47 11.19
CA LEU A 169 -10.28 1.92 11.21
C LEU A 169 -10.60 2.60 12.54
N SER A 170 -10.84 3.90 12.51
CA SER A 170 -11.16 4.66 13.71
C SER A 170 -12.58 4.35 14.24
N SER A 171 -12.86 4.76 15.48
CA SER A 171 -14.22 4.68 16.04
C SER A 171 -15.22 5.48 15.23
N ASP A 172 -14.78 6.52 14.53
CA ASP A 172 -15.62 7.43 13.75
C ASP A 172 -15.83 6.97 12.30
N GLY A 173 -15.13 5.92 11.89
CA GLY A 173 -15.29 5.30 10.58
C GLY A 173 -14.19 5.55 9.55
N PRO A 174 -13.45 6.69 9.53
CA PRO A 174 -12.36 6.87 8.59
C PRO A 174 -11.21 5.92 8.87
N ILE A 175 -10.47 5.58 7.80
CA ILE A 175 -9.19 4.90 7.90
C ILE A 175 -8.12 5.96 8.11
N ALA A 176 -7.23 5.78 9.05
CA ALA A 176 -6.27 6.83 9.43
C ALA A 176 -4.85 6.31 9.60
N GLY A 177 -3.92 6.91 8.89
CA GLY A 177 -2.51 6.73 9.12
C GLY A 177 -1.90 5.48 8.49
N GLY A 178 -0.84 5.06 9.11
CA GLY A 178 -0.07 3.89 8.74
C GLY A 178 0.82 3.45 9.89
N CYS A 179 1.88 2.74 9.59
CA CYS A 179 2.84 2.30 10.58
C CYS A 179 4.28 2.43 10.08
N THR A 180 5.21 2.50 11.02
CA THR A 180 6.63 2.64 10.73
C THR A 180 7.49 1.91 11.77
N ASN A 181 8.64 1.41 11.33
CA ASN A 181 9.70 0.98 12.23
C ASN A 181 10.79 2.06 12.42
N SER A 182 10.65 3.22 11.77
CA SER A 182 11.60 4.33 11.86
C SER A 182 11.03 5.51 12.65
N TRP A 183 10.81 5.31 13.95
CA TRP A 183 10.32 6.36 14.81
C TRP A 183 11.26 7.57 14.81
N GLY A 184 10.66 8.77 14.68
CA GLY A 184 11.41 10.02 14.57
C GLY A 184 12.28 10.13 13.32
N GLY A 185 12.11 9.24 12.33
CA GLY A 185 12.95 9.15 11.14
C GLY A 185 14.35 8.58 11.41
N GLN A 186 14.65 8.17 12.64
CA GLN A 186 15.98 7.76 13.09
C GLN A 186 15.99 6.44 13.87
N TYR A 187 14.92 5.64 13.76
CA TYR A 187 14.80 4.36 14.47
C TYR A 187 14.91 4.48 16.00
N GLN A 188 14.41 5.55 16.53
CA GLN A 188 14.36 5.78 17.97
C GLN A 188 13.40 4.79 18.65
N ALA A 189 13.59 4.59 19.95
CA ALA A 189 12.65 3.83 20.76
C ALA A 189 11.26 4.48 20.75
N TYR A 190 10.23 3.66 20.68
CA TYR A 190 8.86 4.15 20.72
C TYR A 190 8.52 4.75 22.09
N PRO A 191 7.67 5.80 22.14
CA PRO A 191 7.12 6.27 23.40
C PRO A 191 6.38 5.16 24.16
N ALA A 192 6.38 5.22 25.48
CA ALA A 192 5.62 4.28 26.29
C ALA A 192 4.12 4.33 25.93
N GLY A 193 3.52 3.17 25.70
CA GLY A 193 2.10 3.05 25.32
C GLY A 193 1.81 3.31 23.83
N GLN A 194 2.84 3.46 22.99
CA GLN A 194 2.68 3.60 21.56
C GLN A 194 1.95 2.38 20.98
N SER A 195 0.87 2.63 20.24
CA SER A 195 0.17 1.59 19.49
C SER A 195 1.05 1.04 18.37
N THR A 196 1.08 -0.27 18.21
CA THR A 196 1.90 -0.95 17.20
C THR A 196 1.08 -1.95 16.41
N PHE A 197 1.48 -2.13 15.14
CA PHE A 197 1.01 -3.17 14.24
C PHE A 197 2.23 -4.00 13.83
N HIS A 198 2.28 -5.27 14.24
CA HIS A 198 3.44 -6.13 14.02
C HIS A 198 4.77 -5.42 14.36
N ASP A 199 4.81 -4.86 15.56
CA ASP A 199 5.94 -4.10 16.11
C ASP A 199 6.32 -2.80 15.38
N MET A 200 5.56 -2.39 14.38
CA MET A 200 5.68 -1.06 13.77
C MET A 200 4.75 -0.06 14.45
N ALA A 201 5.29 1.09 14.83
CA ALA A 201 4.55 2.13 15.53
C ALA A 201 3.53 2.81 14.61
N TYR A 202 2.34 3.12 15.14
CA TYR A 202 1.35 3.95 14.46
C TYR A 202 1.91 5.35 14.16
N LEU A 203 1.64 5.83 12.95
CA LEU A 203 1.85 7.21 12.54
C LEU A 203 0.62 7.74 11.80
N GLU A 204 0.14 8.91 12.21
CA GLU A 204 -0.93 9.62 11.51
C GLU A 204 -0.45 10.14 10.14
N HIS A 205 0.81 10.55 10.07
CA HIS A 205 1.48 11.08 8.89
C HIS A 205 2.67 10.20 8.51
N PRO A 206 2.46 9.05 7.90
CA PRO A 206 3.57 8.17 7.52
C PRO A 206 4.42 8.73 6.37
N VAL A 207 3.93 9.74 5.67
CA VAL A 207 4.66 10.49 4.62
C VAL A 207 4.84 11.93 5.07
N TYR A 208 6.07 12.42 5.05
CA TYR A 208 6.49 13.68 5.69
C TYR A 208 5.76 14.96 5.26
N ALA A 209 5.18 15.00 4.08
CA ALA A 209 4.56 16.20 3.53
C ALA A 209 3.04 16.11 3.45
N ASP A 210 2.46 14.97 3.75
CA ASP A 210 1.03 14.76 3.62
C ASP A 210 0.29 15.12 4.92
N PRO A 211 -0.94 15.65 4.82
CA PRO A 211 -1.81 15.76 5.98
C PRO A 211 -2.15 14.36 6.51
N GLY A 212 -2.55 14.27 7.77
CA GLY A 212 -3.08 13.03 8.34
C GLY A 212 -4.16 12.43 7.46
N SER A 213 -4.17 11.11 7.34
CA SER A 213 -5.04 10.39 6.40
C SER A 213 -6.52 10.67 6.63
N ASN A 214 -6.93 10.89 7.88
CA ASN A 214 -8.29 11.26 8.25
C ASN A 214 -8.64 12.73 7.91
N HIS A 215 -7.68 13.56 7.54
CA HIS A 215 -7.88 14.95 7.17
C HIS A 215 -7.88 15.18 5.65
N TRP A 216 -7.60 14.14 4.87
CA TRP A 216 -7.58 14.23 3.42
C TRP A 216 -8.45 13.16 2.77
N ILE A 217 -9.57 13.59 2.20
CA ILE A 217 -10.53 12.69 1.57
C ILE A 217 -9.91 11.84 0.43
N GLY A 218 -8.88 12.34 -0.23
CA GLY A 218 -8.15 11.60 -1.26
C GLY A 218 -7.57 10.29 -0.75
N ASN A 219 -6.95 10.29 0.43
CA ASN A 219 -6.43 9.07 1.07
C ASN A 219 -7.56 8.08 1.35
N GLN A 220 -8.67 8.58 1.90
CA GLN A 220 -9.84 7.77 2.22
C GLN A 220 -10.42 7.08 0.97
N VAL A 221 -10.69 7.85 -0.08
CA VAL A 221 -11.29 7.33 -1.31
C VAL A 221 -10.35 6.37 -2.03
N TRP A 222 -9.06 6.66 -2.04
CA TRP A 222 -8.07 5.81 -2.67
C TRP A 222 -8.01 4.43 -2.05
N ALA A 223 -7.96 4.34 -0.73
CA ALA A 223 -7.97 3.08 -0.01
C ALA A 223 -9.30 2.32 -0.20
N VAL A 224 -10.42 3.01 0.00
CA VAL A 224 -11.76 2.40 -0.02
C VAL A 224 -12.16 1.90 -1.40
N GLN A 225 -11.75 2.54 -2.48
CA GLN A 225 -12.04 2.07 -3.84
C GLN A 225 -11.58 0.62 -4.05
N ARG A 226 -10.37 0.29 -3.62
CA ARG A 226 -9.79 -1.06 -3.75
C ARG A 226 -10.51 -2.08 -2.87
N LEU A 227 -10.90 -1.66 -1.67
CA LEU A 227 -11.65 -2.50 -0.73
C LEU A 227 -13.08 -2.79 -1.24
N ALA A 228 -13.76 -1.78 -1.78
CA ALA A 228 -15.10 -1.95 -2.34
C ALA A 228 -15.09 -2.88 -3.57
N GLU A 229 -14.09 -2.75 -4.41
CA GLU A 229 -13.93 -3.64 -5.56
C GLU A 229 -13.55 -5.06 -5.13
N LEU A 230 -12.65 -5.22 -4.16
CA LEU A 230 -12.34 -6.53 -3.58
C LEU A 230 -13.59 -7.17 -2.97
N TYR A 231 -14.42 -6.41 -2.27
CA TYR A 231 -15.68 -6.93 -1.72
C TYR A 231 -16.59 -7.50 -2.81
N TYR A 232 -16.75 -6.77 -3.91
CA TYR A 232 -17.49 -7.24 -5.06
C TYR A 232 -16.91 -8.55 -5.63
N VAL A 233 -15.60 -8.60 -5.84
CA VAL A 233 -14.89 -9.78 -6.34
C VAL A 233 -15.05 -10.98 -5.42
N VAL A 234 -14.89 -10.78 -4.12
CA VAL A 234 -15.01 -11.86 -3.10
C VAL A 234 -16.45 -12.38 -3.04
N LYS A 235 -17.45 -11.53 -3.18
CA LYS A 235 -18.85 -11.97 -3.24
C LYS A 235 -19.16 -12.83 -4.45
N GLU A 236 -18.46 -12.61 -5.57
CA GLU A 236 -18.63 -13.42 -6.79
C GLU A 236 -17.80 -14.71 -6.77
N ASN A 237 -16.56 -14.66 -6.27
CA ASN A 237 -15.58 -15.73 -6.44
C ASN A 237 -15.18 -16.44 -5.13
N GLY A 238 -15.62 -15.94 -3.98
CA GLY A 238 -15.27 -16.48 -2.65
C GLY A 238 -14.04 -15.82 -2.03
N ASP A 239 -13.78 -16.14 -0.78
CA ASP A 239 -12.80 -15.50 0.11
C ASP A 239 -11.32 -15.80 -0.24
N GLY A 240 -11.04 -16.58 -1.27
CA GLY A 240 -9.66 -16.95 -1.65
C GLY A 240 -8.92 -17.82 -0.60
N GLY A 241 -9.64 -18.36 0.38
CA GLY A 241 -9.08 -19.20 1.45
C GLY A 241 -8.27 -18.44 2.50
N VAL A 242 -8.42 -17.10 2.57
CA VAL A 242 -7.71 -16.24 3.53
C VAL A 242 -8.66 -15.81 4.65
N GLN A 243 -8.18 -15.91 5.90
CA GLN A 243 -8.86 -15.40 7.10
C GLN A 243 -8.19 -14.10 7.54
N VAL A 244 -8.96 -13.18 8.07
CA VAL A 244 -8.49 -11.86 8.51
C VAL A 244 -8.82 -11.68 9.99
N GLY A 245 -7.81 -11.79 10.85
CA GLY A 245 -8.02 -11.67 12.30
C GLY A 245 -9.09 -12.63 12.85
N GLY A 246 -9.19 -13.84 12.30
CA GLY A 246 -10.18 -14.85 12.65
C GLY A 246 -11.57 -14.65 12.03
N MET A 247 -11.74 -13.64 11.17
CA MET A 247 -12.97 -13.41 10.37
C MET A 247 -12.80 -13.92 8.94
N SER A 248 -13.89 -14.20 8.25
CA SER A 248 -13.85 -14.36 6.80
C SER A 248 -13.47 -13.04 6.13
N MET A 249 -12.89 -13.09 4.93
CA MET A 249 -12.58 -11.91 4.13
C MET A 249 -13.82 -11.04 3.91
N THR A 250 -14.95 -11.67 3.57
CA THR A 250 -16.22 -10.99 3.38
C THR A 250 -16.64 -10.21 4.64
N ALA A 251 -16.58 -10.83 5.82
CA ALA A 251 -16.95 -10.17 7.07
C ALA A 251 -16.00 -9.00 7.43
N ALA A 252 -14.71 -9.15 7.15
CA ALA A 252 -13.74 -8.08 7.36
C ALA A 252 -14.01 -6.87 6.43
N LEU A 253 -14.28 -7.14 5.15
CA LEU A 253 -14.62 -6.11 4.17
C LEU A 253 -15.93 -5.40 4.52
N GLU A 254 -16.98 -6.14 4.87
CA GLU A 254 -18.25 -5.56 5.32
C GLU A 254 -18.05 -4.63 6.52
N LYS A 255 -17.32 -5.08 7.52
CA LYS A 255 -17.02 -4.27 8.71
C LYS A 255 -16.31 -2.95 8.38
N ILE A 256 -15.34 -2.98 7.46
CA ILE A 256 -14.59 -1.78 7.08
C ILE A 256 -15.47 -0.84 6.25
N LEU A 257 -16.13 -1.39 5.23
CA LEU A 257 -16.91 -0.61 4.26
C LEU A 257 -18.15 0.00 4.89
N ASP A 258 -18.89 -0.75 5.72
CA ASP A 258 -20.07 -0.23 6.40
C ASP A 258 -19.76 0.96 7.31
N ARG A 259 -18.64 0.87 8.05
CA ARG A 259 -18.21 1.98 8.90
C ARG A 259 -17.76 3.19 8.09
N TRP A 260 -17.01 2.96 7.04
CA TRP A 260 -16.54 4.05 6.18
C TRP A 260 -17.71 4.73 5.46
N VAL A 261 -18.64 3.96 4.90
CA VAL A 261 -19.82 4.52 4.22
C VAL A 261 -20.69 5.29 5.20
N GLY A 262 -20.93 4.77 6.42
CA GLY A 262 -21.64 5.49 7.46
C GLY A 262 -20.99 6.84 7.77
N TRP A 263 -19.71 6.87 8.06
CA TRP A 263 -18.96 8.10 8.29
C TRP A 263 -19.04 9.07 7.09
N PHE A 264 -18.87 8.57 5.89
CA PHE A 264 -18.90 9.40 4.69
C PHE A 264 -20.27 10.04 4.47
N MET A 265 -21.34 9.28 4.63
CA MET A 265 -22.71 9.77 4.52
C MET A 265 -23.03 10.82 5.58
N ASP A 266 -22.64 10.60 6.82
CA ASP A 266 -22.82 11.55 7.90
C ASP A 266 -22.04 12.84 7.64
N THR A 267 -20.80 12.74 7.18
CA THR A 267 -19.97 13.89 6.83
C THR A 267 -20.58 14.70 5.69
N LEU A 268 -21.07 14.06 4.64
CA LEU A 268 -21.76 14.73 3.52
C LEU A 268 -23.06 15.41 3.96
N PHE A 269 -23.82 14.80 4.87
CA PHE A 269 -25.03 15.39 5.40
C PHE A 269 -24.73 16.70 6.14
N TRP A 270 -23.70 16.74 6.98
CA TRP A 270 -23.26 17.94 7.68
C TRP A 270 -22.75 19.02 6.72
N VAL A 271 -21.98 18.66 5.71
CA VAL A 271 -21.51 19.61 4.68
C VAL A 271 -22.71 20.21 3.95
N ARG A 272 -23.70 19.41 3.58
CA ARG A 272 -24.92 19.88 2.90
C ARG A 272 -25.74 20.85 3.77
N LEU A 273 -25.77 20.64 5.09
CA LEU A 273 -26.45 21.53 6.02
C LEU A 273 -25.67 22.85 6.27
N MET A 274 -24.34 22.80 6.23
CA MET A 274 -23.49 23.93 6.54
C MET A 274 -23.23 24.84 5.34
N LEU A 275 -23.14 24.31 4.12
CA LEU A 275 -22.89 25.06 2.90
C LEU A 275 -23.90 26.21 2.66
N PRO A 276 -25.22 26.02 2.77
CA PRO A 276 -26.17 27.12 2.62
C PRO A 276 -26.02 28.19 3.70
N ARG A 277 -25.67 27.81 4.93
CA ARG A 277 -25.44 28.77 6.03
C ARG A 277 -24.15 29.57 5.83
N LEU A 278 -23.10 28.93 5.31
CA LEU A 278 -21.83 29.59 5.00
C LEU A 278 -21.98 30.58 3.83
N LEU A 279 -22.73 30.18 2.80
CA LEU A 279 -23.05 31.06 1.64
C LEU A 279 -23.91 32.26 2.06
N MET A 280 -24.89 32.05 2.95
CA MET A 280 -25.70 33.18 3.47
C MET A 280 -24.87 34.15 4.33
N LEU A 281 -23.94 33.64 5.13
CA LEU A 281 -23.06 34.47 5.95
C LEU A 281 -22.03 35.25 5.12
N THR A 282 -21.53 34.68 4.03
CA THR A 282 -20.65 35.40 3.09
C THR A 282 -21.40 36.44 2.26
N MET A 283 -22.61 36.13 1.80
CA MET A 283 -23.44 37.10 1.06
C MET A 283 -23.91 38.26 1.93
N SER A 284 -24.21 38.01 3.22
CA SER A 284 -24.60 39.08 4.16
C SER A 284 -23.42 40.02 4.52
N ARG A 285 -22.17 39.59 4.36
CA ARG A 285 -20.98 40.42 4.54
C ARG A 285 -20.57 41.21 3.30
N MET A 286 -21.11 40.86 2.13
CA MET A 286 -20.84 41.56 0.86
C MET A 286 -21.83 42.69 0.54
N THR A 287 -22.84 42.89 1.39
CA THR A 287 -23.86 43.92 1.22
C THR A 287 -23.74 45.05 2.26
N LEU A 288 -22.55 45.47 2.59
CA LEU A 288 -22.35 46.74 3.31
C LEU A 288 -21.54 47.73 2.45
N PRO A 289 -21.99 48.98 2.37
CA PRO A 289 -21.51 49.99 1.42
C PRO A 289 -20.08 50.42 1.64
#